data_a32152022490c5fb8839689e86101d1c
#
_entry.id   a32152022490c5fb8839689e86101d1c
#
_cell.length_a   1.000
_cell.length_b   1.000
_cell.length_c   1.000
_cell.angle_alpha   90.00
_cell.angle_beta   90.00
_cell.angle_gamma   90.00
#
_symmetry.space_group_name_H-M   'P 1'
#
loop_
_entity.id
_entity.type
_entity.pdbx_description
1 polymer ?
#
loop_
_entity_poly.entity_id
_entity_poly.type
_entity_poly.pdbx_seq_one_letter_code
_entity_poly.pdbx_strand_id
1 'polypeptide(L)'
;PDILVLRAEHPLSDGLRKKVAQFCNVDDKAVVQSIDAETIYEVPILMQAQGLDSTILEKMGLPIGETPGLGPWRKFLERRHAAETKEPINIALVGKYDLQDAYKSIREALSQAGTYNDRKVEVHFVNSEKLTDENVGEALKGMAGVMIGPGFGQRGIDGKFVAIKYTRTHDIPTFGICLGMQCIAIEFAR
;
A
#
# COMPACT_ATOMS: atom_id res chain seq x y z
N PRO A 1 9.57 -26.61 -13.19
CA PRO A 1 8.90 -25.98 -12.06
C PRO A 1 7.93 -26.98 -11.41
N ASP A 2 7.66 -26.81 -10.10
CA ASP A 2 6.73 -27.69 -9.37
C ASP A 2 5.33 -27.10 -9.34
N ILE A 3 5.25 -25.77 -9.32
CA ILE A 3 4.00 -25.00 -9.32
C ILE A 3 4.16 -23.81 -10.26
N LEU A 4 3.06 -23.45 -10.93
CA LEU A 4 2.95 -22.25 -11.75
C LEU A 4 1.90 -21.31 -11.17
N VAL A 5 2.26 -20.05 -10.98
CA VAL A 5 1.32 -18.98 -10.66
C VAL A 5 1.19 -18.08 -11.88
N LEU A 6 0.07 -18.15 -12.55
CA LEU A 6 -0.20 -17.41 -13.78
C LEU A 6 -0.82 -16.07 -13.47
N ARG A 7 -0.09 -14.99 -13.74
CA ARG A 7 -0.61 -13.64 -13.63
C ARG A 7 -1.43 -13.30 -14.87
N ALA A 8 -2.71 -13.01 -14.67
CA ALA A 8 -3.63 -12.61 -15.72
C ALA A 8 -4.62 -11.56 -15.22
N GLU A 9 -5.13 -10.73 -16.11
CA GLU A 9 -6.18 -9.76 -15.81
C GLU A 9 -7.53 -10.45 -15.53
N HIS A 10 -7.84 -11.47 -16.33
CA HIS A 10 -9.09 -12.21 -16.26
C HIS A 10 -8.86 -13.70 -16.04
N PRO A 11 -9.85 -14.44 -15.50
CA PRO A 11 -9.76 -15.88 -15.34
C PRO A 11 -9.47 -16.59 -16.67
N LEU A 12 -8.53 -17.52 -16.64
CA LEU A 12 -8.21 -18.38 -17.78
C LEU A 12 -9.21 -19.55 -17.84
N SER A 13 -9.55 -19.96 -19.06
CA SER A 13 -10.37 -21.16 -19.25
C SER A 13 -9.62 -22.42 -18.79
N ASP A 14 -10.38 -23.44 -18.35
CA ASP A 14 -9.80 -24.72 -17.93
C ASP A 14 -8.98 -25.39 -19.04
N GLY A 15 -9.40 -25.25 -20.30
CA GLY A 15 -8.65 -25.75 -21.45
C GLY A 15 -7.27 -25.09 -21.59
N LEU A 16 -7.18 -23.77 -21.35
CA LEU A 16 -5.91 -23.05 -21.40
C LEU A 16 -5.02 -23.43 -20.21
N ARG A 17 -5.57 -23.55 -19.01
CA ARG A 17 -4.84 -23.99 -17.82
C ARG A 17 -4.22 -25.38 -18.03
N LYS A 18 -5.01 -26.36 -18.51
CA LYS A 18 -4.52 -27.72 -18.83
C LYS A 18 -3.42 -27.69 -19.89
N LYS A 19 -3.57 -26.87 -20.92
CA LYS A 19 -2.55 -26.72 -21.96
C LYS A 19 -1.24 -26.17 -21.37
N VAL A 20 -1.29 -25.18 -20.50
CA VAL A 20 -0.10 -24.64 -19.82
C VAL A 20 0.54 -25.70 -18.92
N ALA A 21 -0.27 -26.46 -18.15
CA ALA A 21 0.22 -27.54 -17.31
C ALA A 21 1.00 -28.58 -18.12
N GLN A 22 0.44 -29.02 -19.25
CA GLN A 22 1.10 -29.97 -20.16
C GLN A 22 2.40 -29.44 -20.73
N PHE A 23 2.40 -28.18 -21.21
CA PHE A 23 3.62 -27.57 -21.78
C PHE A 23 4.73 -27.42 -20.75
N CYS A 24 4.39 -27.13 -19.51
CA CYS A 24 5.34 -26.91 -18.42
C CYS A 24 5.65 -28.20 -17.64
N ASN A 25 5.03 -29.32 -18.01
CA ASN A 25 5.17 -30.61 -17.32
C ASN A 25 4.91 -30.52 -15.81
N VAL A 26 3.76 -29.92 -15.44
CA VAL A 26 3.27 -29.83 -14.06
C VAL A 26 1.86 -30.38 -13.98
N ASP A 27 1.44 -30.77 -12.77
CA ASP A 27 0.06 -31.22 -12.52
C ASP A 27 -0.95 -30.08 -12.75
N ASP A 28 -2.14 -30.40 -13.27
CA ASP A 28 -3.22 -29.42 -13.49
C ASP A 28 -3.54 -28.63 -12.21
N LYS A 29 -3.53 -29.30 -11.04
CA LYS A 29 -3.75 -28.66 -9.72
C LYS A 29 -2.62 -27.72 -9.28
N ALA A 30 -1.43 -27.86 -9.87
CA ALA A 30 -0.28 -27.02 -9.60
C ALA A 30 -0.24 -25.75 -10.48
N VAL A 31 -1.28 -25.52 -11.29
CA VAL A 31 -1.44 -24.29 -12.07
C VAL A 31 -2.48 -23.41 -11.40
N VAL A 32 -2.01 -22.38 -10.68
CA VAL A 32 -2.80 -21.42 -9.93
C VAL A 32 -2.87 -20.10 -10.68
N GLN A 33 -3.99 -19.41 -10.63
CA GLN A 33 -4.19 -18.12 -11.28
C GLN A 33 -4.12 -16.98 -10.27
N SER A 34 -3.30 -15.98 -10.55
CA SER A 34 -3.29 -14.68 -9.86
C SER A 34 -3.97 -13.66 -10.77
N ILE A 35 -5.29 -13.57 -10.69
CA ILE A 35 -6.10 -12.60 -11.43
C ILE A 35 -6.11 -11.25 -10.74
N ASP A 36 -6.63 -10.22 -11.42
CA ASP A 36 -6.84 -8.91 -10.80
C ASP A 36 -7.79 -9.02 -9.62
N ALA A 37 -7.46 -8.34 -8.54
CA ALA A 37 -8.24 -8.24 -7.32
C ALA A 37 -8.48 -6.76 -6.99
N GLU A 38 -9.55 -6.44 -6.29
CA GLU A 38 -9.85 -5.06 -5.88
C GLU A 38 -8.75 -4.49 -4.98
N THR A 39 -8.16 -5.36 -4.14
CA THR A 39 -7.03 -5.00 -3.30
C THR A 39 -6.02 -6.15 -3.22
N ILE A 40 -4.73 -5.79 -3.08
CA ILE A 40 -3.67 -6.78 -2.86
C ILE A 40 -3.90 -7.66 -1.62
N TYR A 41 -4.69 -7.18 -0.68
CA TYR A 41 -5.04 -7.91 0.55
C TYR A 41 -6.01 -9.08 0.32
N GLU A 42 -6.68 -9.15 -0.83
CA GLU A 42 -7.51 -10.30 -1.21
C GLU A 42 -6.70 -11.47 -1.78
N VAL A 43 -5.50 -11.20 -2.28
CA VAL A 43 -4.66 -12.21 -2.94
C VAL A 43 -4.44 -13.46 -2.09
N PRO A 44 -4.14 -13.40 -0.77
CA PRO A 44 -4.00 -14.59 0.06
C PRO A 44 -5.26 -15.47 0.07
N ILE A 45 -6.44 -14.85 0.11
CA ILE A 45 -7.72 -15.59 0.08
C ILE A 45 -7.93 -16.25 -1.28
N LEU A 46 -7.65 -15.54 -2.38
CA LEU A 46 -7.78 -16.06 -3.74
C LEU A 46 -6.80 -17.21 -4.00
N MET A 47 -5.59 -17.15 -3.47
CA MET A 47 -4.59 -18.21 -3.58
C MET A 47 -5.00 -19.45 -2.77
N GLN A 48 -5.47 -19.26 -1.53
CA GLN A 48 -5.95 -20.35 -0.71
C GLN A 48 -7.16 -21.04 -1.33
N ALA A 49 -8.10 -20.28 -1.88
CA ALA A 49 -9.28 -20.84 -2.54
C ALA A 49 -8.95 -21.75 -3.74
N GLN A 50 -7.78 -21.59 -4.34
CA GLN A 50 -7.26 -22.45 -5.40
C GLN A 50 -6.37 -23.59 -4.88
N GLY A 51 -6.18 -23.71 -3.57
CA GLY A 51 -5.39 -24.78 -2.94
C GLY A 51 -3.87 -24.62 -3.10
N LEU A 52 -3.37 -23.38 -3.29
CA LEU A 52 -1.93 -23.15 -3.44
C LEU A 52 -1.14 -23.64 -2.22
N ASP A 53 -1.61 -23.35 -1.02
CA ASP A 53 -1.03 -23.76 0.26
C ASP A 53 -0.91 -25.29 0.35
N SER A 54 -2.01 -26.00 0.12
CA SER A 54 -2.04 -27.47 0.15
C SER A 54 -1.13 -28.07 -0.93
N THR A 55 -1.12 -27.50 -2.14
CA THR A 55 -0.27 -27.95 -3.24
C THR A 55 1.23 -27.74 -2.90
N ILE A 56 1.59 -26.64 -2.25
CA ILE A 56 2.96 -26.39 -1.79
C ILE A 56 3.38 -27.46 -0.77
N LEU A 57 2.56 -27.71 0.25
CA LEU A 57 2.85 -28.70 1.28
C LEU A 57 3.03 -30.11 0.67
N GLU A 58 2.15 -30.51 -0.26
CA GLU A 58 2.27 -31.76 -0.98
C GLU A 58 3.59 -31.87 -1.76
N LYS A 59 3.95 -30.84 -2.52
CA LYS A 59 5.20 -30.83 -3.31
C LYS A 59 6.45 -30.85 -2.42
N MET A 60 6.36 -30.30 -1.22
CA MET A 60 7.44 -30.35 -0.22
C MET A 60 7.49 -31.66 0.59
N GLY A 61 6.53 -32.57 0.41
CA GLY A 61 6.42 -33.80 1.20
C GLY A 61 6.06 -33.53 2.67
N LEU A 62 5.42 -32.41 2.95
CA LEU A 62 4.98 -32.03 4.28
C LEU A 62 3.51 -32.49 4.54
N PRO A 63 3.15 -32.77 5.81
CA PRO A 63 1.78 -33.13 6.13
C PRO A 63 0.80 -32.00 5.74
N ILE A 64 -0.26 -32.36 5.02
CA ILE A 64 -1.38 -31.46 4.76
C ILE A 64 -2.30 -31.55 5.97
N GLY A 65 -2.22 -30.55 6.87
CA GLY A 65 -3.11 -30.41 8.00
C GLY A 65 -4.44 -29.75 7.64
N GLU A 66 -5.16 -29.26 8.66
CA GLU A 66 -6.33 -28.43 8.43
C GLU A 66 -5.92 -27.12 7.72
N THR A 67 -6.70 -26.75 6.71
CA THR A 67 -6.49 -25.47 6.02
C THR A 67 -6.61 -24.31 7.02
N PRO A 68 -5.60 -23.44 7.16
CA PRO A 68 -5.66 -22.31 8.08
C PRO A 68 -6.90 -21.46 7.82
N GLY A 69 -7.71 -21.30 8.85
CA GLY A 69 -8.88 -20.44 8.77
C GLY A 69 -8.51 -18.97 8.78
N LEU A 70 -8.21 -18.33 7.69
CA LEU A 70 -7.81 -16.91 7.57
C LEU A 70 -8.84 -15.92 8.20
N GLY A 71 -9.45 -16.31 9.32
CA GLY A 71 -10.50 -15.54 10.00
C GLY A 71 -10.10 -14.10 10.36
N PRO A 72 -8.95 -13.88 11.03
CA PRO A 72 -8.49 -12.52 11.32
C PRO A 72 -8.24 -11.69 10.06
N TRP A 73 -7.73 -12.33 8.98
CA TRP A 73 -7.50 -11.67 7.70
C TRP A 73 -8.81 -11.31 6.98
N ARG A 74 -9.81 -12.18 7.01
CA ARG A 74 -11.16 -11.89 6.48
C ARG A 74 -11.81 -10.72 7.22
N LYS A 75 -11.71 -10.68 8.55
CA LYS A 75 -12.19 -9.55 9.36
C LYS A 75 -11.49 -8.24 9.01
N PHE A 76 -10.19 -8.29 8.73
CA PHE A 76 -9.46 -7.12 8.25
C PHE A 76 -10.01 -6.63 6.90
N LEU A 77 -10.28 -7.54 5.95
CA LEU A 77 -10.88 -7.19 4.65
C LEU A 77 -12.28 -6.59 4.79
N GLU A 78 -13.13 -7.20 5.61
CA GLU A 78 -14.48 -6.67 5.91
C GLU A 78 -14.40 -5.24 6.46
N ARG A 79 -13.50 -5.01 7.41
CA ARG A 79 -13.25 -3.71 8.01
C ARG A 79 -12.72 -2.69 6.98
N ARG A 80 -11.82 -3.14 6.11
CA ARG A 80 -11.29 -2.32 5.02
C ARG A 80 -12.40 -1.89 4.06
N HIS A 81 -13.23 -2.83 3.60
CA HIS A 81 -14.36 -2.51 2.71
C HIS A 81 -15.35 -1.54 3.38
N ALA A 82 -15.64 -1.73 4.67
CA ALA A 82 -16.48 -0.80 5.42
C ALA A 82 -15.85 0.60 5.55
N ALA A 83 -14.53 0.68 5.73
CA ALA A 83 -13.81 1.95 5.81
C ALA A 83 -13.84 2.74 4.49
N GLU A 84 -13.77 2.04 3.33
CA GLU A 84 -13.80 2.68 2.00
C GLU A 84 -15.14 3.41 1.71
N THR A 85 -16.21 3.08 2.43
CA THR A 85 -17.53 3.76 2.30
C THR A 85 -17.65 5.03 3.13
N LYS A 86 -16.64 5.37 3.93
CA LYS A 86 -16.64 6.55 4.82
C LYS A 86 -16.12 7.79 4.10
N GLU A 87 -16.50 8.96 4.63
CA GLU A 87 -15.87 10.21 4.22
C GLU A 87 -14.35 10.16 4.43
N PRO A 88 -13.55 10.54 3.43
CA PRO A 88 -12.12 10.41 3.48
C PRO A 88 -11.46 11.41 4.44
N ILE A 89 -10.42 10.95 5.12
CA ILE A 89 -9.46 11.82 5.79
C ILE A 89 -8.33 12.10 4.79
N ASN A 90 -8.15 13.37 4.44
CA ASN A 90 -7.14 13.81 3.49
C ASN A 90 -5.80 14.01 4.19
N ILE A 91 -4.76 13.31 3.75
CA ILE A 91 -3.39 13.41 4.28
C ILE A 91 -2.47 13.87 3.15
N ALA A 92 -1.76 14.98 3.36
CA ALA A 92 -0.72 15.40 2.42
C ALA A 92 0.56 14.58 2.65
N LEU A 93 1.15 14.09 1.57
CA LEU A 93 2.48 13.49 1.56
C LEU A 93 3.44 14.43 0.85
N VAL A 94 4.21 15.20 1.64
CA VAL A 94 5.18 16.16 1.13
C VAL A 94 6.49 15.45 0.82
N GLY A 95 6.82 15.36 -0.45
CA GLY A 95 7.99 14.64 -0.95
C GLY A 95 8.54 15.20 -2.25
N LYS A 96 9.67 14.67 -2.69
CA LYS A 96 10.34 15.10 -3.92
C LYS A 96 10.26 14.11 -5.07
N TYR A 97 9.77 12.90 -4.82
CA TYR A 97 9.69 11.85 -5.83
C TYR A 97 8.26 11.72 -6.33
N ASP A 98 7.99 12.26 -7.50
CA ASP A 98 6.67 12.24 -8.15
C ASP A 98 6.48 10.97 -8.99
N LEU A 99 6.81 9.81 -8.41
CA LEU A 99 6.60 8.49 -9.01
C LEU A 99 5.57 7.72 -8.20
N GLN A 100 4.65 7.06 -8.87
CA GLN A 100 3.58 6.29 -8.21
C GLN A 100 4.10 5.28 -7.17
N ASP A 101 5.27 4.70 -7.42
CA ASP A 101 5.87 3.68 -6.56
C ASP A 101 6.80 4.23 -5.46
N ALA A 102 7.20 5.52 -5.54
CA ALA A 102 8.24 6.07 -4.67
C ALA A 102 7.87 6.07 -3.18
N TYR A 103 6.58 6.12 -2.85
CA TYR A 103 6.09 6.17 -1.47
C TYR A 103 5.01 5.10 -1.21
N LYS A 104 5.05 3.99 -1.94
CA LYS A 104 4.03 2.94 -1.86
C LYS A 104 3.83 2.42 -0.44
N SER A 105 4.91 2.11 0.28
CA SER A 105 4.83 1.64 1.67
C SER A 105 4.16 2.65 2.62
N ILE A 106 4.40 3.94 2.42
CA ILE A 106 3.77 5.01 3.22
C ILE A 106 2.27 5.09 2.93
N ARG A 107 1.89 5.04 1.65
CA ARG A 107 0.48 5.02 1.23
C ARG A 107 -0.26 3.82 1.80
N GLU A 108 0.35 2.64 1.71
CA GLU A 108 -0.22 1.41 2.27
C GLU A 108 -0.33 1.47 3.81
N ALA A 109 0.69 1.99 4.50
CA ALA A 109 0.64 2.15 5.94
C ALA A 109 -0.48 3.10 6.38
N LEU A 110 -0.67 4.22 5.68
CA LEU A 110 -1.76 5.16 5.94
C LEU A 110 -3.13 4.54 5.66
N SER A 111 -3.26 3.78 4.57
CA SER A 111 -4.47 3.05 4.24
C SER A 111 -4.83 1.99 5.31
N GLN A 112 -3.84 1.23 5.79
CA GLN A 112 -4.02 0.28 6.89
C GLN A 112 -4.41 0.98 8.19
N ALA A 113 -3.76 2.10 8.53
CA ALA A 113 -4.13 2.92 9.68
C ALA A 113 -5.57 3.41 9.58
N GLY A 114 -6.01 3.84 8.39
CA GLY A 114 -7.39 4.18 8.11
C GLY A 114 -8.34 3.01 8.39
N THR A 115 -8.03 1.83 7.88
CA THR A 115 -8.80 0.60 8.14
C THR A 115 -8.93 0.31 9.65
N TYR A 116 -7.84 0.45 10.39
CA TYR A 116 -7.85 0.23 11.85
C TYR A 116 -8.64 1.27 12.63
N ASN A 117 -8.82 2.46 12.07
CA ASN A 117 -9.57 3.55 12.67
C ASN A 117 -10.97 3.72 12.06
N ASP A 118 -11.42 2.77 11.24
CA ASP A 118 -12.71 2.77 10.54
C ASP A 118 -12.92 4.06 9.71
N ARG A 119 -11.88 4.48 9.01
CA ARG A 119 -11.84 5.67 8.15
C ARG A 119 -11.20 5.35 6.81
N LYS A 120 -11.73 5.93 5.75
CA LYS A 120 -11.03 6.05 4.48
C LYS A 120 -9.91 7.07 4.62
N VAL A 121 -8.73 6.78 4.07
CA VAL A 121 -7.62 7.75 3.99
C VAL A 121 -7.27 7.97 2.52
N GLU A 122 -7.30 9.23 2.11
CA GLU A 122 -6.82 9.67 0.80
C GLU A 122 -5.48 10.39 0.96
N VAL A 123 -4.46 9.91 0.23
CA VAL A 123 -3.11 10.46 0.31
C VAL A 123 -2.84 11.33 -0.91
N HIS A 124 -2.67 12.62 -0.69
CA HIS A 124 -2.38 13.63 -1.71
C HIS A 124 -0.88 13.92 -1.76
N PHE A 125 -0.26 13.65 -2.89
CA PHE A 125 1.15 13.97 -3.05
C PHE A 125 1.35 15.47 -3.28
N VAL A 126 2.25 16.05 -2.51
CA VAL A 126 2.66 17.46 -2.62
C VAL A 126 4.15 17.52 -2.91
N ASN A 127 4.51 18.05 -4.08
CA ASN A 127 5.92 18.15 -4.48
C ASN A 127 6.64 19.24 -3.68
N SER A 128 7.58 18.83 -2.82
CA SER A 128 8.32 19.75 -1.97
C SER A 128 9.20 20.73 -2.74
N GLU A 129 9.59 20.45 -3.97
CA GLU A 129 10.40 21.40 -4.77
C GLU A 129 9.59 22.60 -5.28
N LYS A 130 8.26 22.49 -5.27
CA LYS A 130 7.35 23.53 -5.73
C LYS A 130 6.70 24.33 -4.61
N LEU A 131 6.97 23.97 -3.34
CA LEU A 131 6.40 24.66 -2.20
C LEU A 131 7.17 25.92 -1.85
N THR A 132 6.41 26.99 -1.64
CA THR A 132 6.90 28.29 -1.18
C THR A 132 5.98 28.83 -0.08
N ASP A 133 6.42 29.85 0.68
CA ASP A 133 5.60 30.50 1.71
C ASP A 133 4.28 31.06 1.14
N GLU A 134 4.23 31.42 -0.16
CA GLU A 134 3.05 31.99 -0.81
C GLU A 134 2.01 30.94 -1.20
N ASN A 135 2.43 29.71 -1.53
CA ASN A 135 1.53 28.69 -2.06
C ASN A 135 1.22 27.54 -1.11
N VAL A 136 1.95 27.41 0.00
CA VAL A 136 1.80 26.27 0.94
C VAL A 136 0.40 26.21 1.55
N GLY A 137 -0.20 27.34 1.84
CA GLY A 137 -1.56 27.41 2.40
C GLY A 137 -2.60 26.79 1.47
N GLU A 138 -2.51 27.05 0.17
CA GLU A 138 -3.43 26.44 -0.82
C GLU A 138 -3.10 24.98 -1.07
N ALA A 139 -1.78 24.63 -1.12
CA ALA A 139 -1.34 23.25 -1.34
C ALA A 139 -1.73 22.28 -0.21
N LEU A 140 -1.86 22.78 1.02
CA LEU A 140 -2.24 22.00 2.20
C LEU A 140 -3.68 22.23 2.67
N LYS A 141 -4.46 22.97 1.91
CA LYS A 141 -5.86 23.28 2.24
C LYS A 141 -6.71 22.00 2.34
N GLY A 142 -7.43 21.88 3.44
CA GLY A 142 -8.32 20.74 3.68
C GLY A 142 -7.61 19.45 4.08
N MET A 143 -6.29 19.49 4.29
CA MET A 143 -5.54 18.34 4.80
C MET A 143 -5.72 18.22 6.32
N ALA A 144 -6.11 17.04 6.77
CA ALA A 144 -6.27 16.72 8.19
C ALA A 144 -4.92 16.39 8.87
N GLY A 145 -3.88 16.12 8.08
CA GLY A 145 -2.53 15.88 8.56
C GLY A 145 -1.53 15.90 7.42
N VAL A 146 -0.24 16.05 7.78
CA VAL A 146 0.85 16.13 6.81
C VAL A 146 1.95 15.13 7.15
N MET A 147 2.31 14.32 6.17
CA MET A 147 3.45 13.41 6.22
C MET A 147 4.63 14.04 5.48
N ILE A 148 5.74 14.29 6.18
CA ILE A 148 6.99 14.72 5.55
C ILE A 148 7.80 13.48 5.17
N GLY A 149 7.86 13.22 3.86
CA GLY A 149 8.43 12.01 3.32
C GLY A 149 9.94 11.87 3.47
N PRO A 150 10.47 10.64 3.39
CA PRO A 150 11.90 10.37 3.38
C PRO A 150 12.59 10.89 2.10
N GLY A 151 13.90 10.83 2.05
CA GLY A 151 14.70 11.19 0.87
C GLY A 151 16.15 11.41 1.19
N PHE A 152 16.95 11.74 0.16
CA PHE A 152 18.37 11.97 0.25
C PHE A 152 18.78 13.26 -0.49
N GLY A 153 19.87 13.89 -0.06
CA GLY A 153 20.42 15.09 -0.68
C GLY A 153 19.57 16.36 -0.44
N GLN A 154 20.03 17.46 -0.99
CA GLN A 154 19.51 18.81 -0.70
C GLN A 154 18.20 19.16 -1.44
N ARG A 155 17.92 18.49 -2.55
CA ARG A 155 16.77 18.78 -3.41
C ARG A 155 15.45 18.65 -2.63
N GLY A 156 14.61 19.69 -2.65
CA GLY A 156 13.29 19.71 -2.02
C GLY A 156 13.28 19.86 -0.49
N ILE A 157 14.43 20.12 0.15
CA ILE A 157 14.51 20.35 1.61
C ILE A 157 13.84 21.67 1.99
N ASP A 158 14.07 22.76 1.24
CA ASP A 158 13.51 24.08 1.56
C ASP A 158 11.98 24.03 1.58
N GLY A 159 11.34 23.38 0.59
CA GLY A 159 9.90 23.23 0.59
C GLY A 159 9.37 22.31 1.71
N LYS A 160 10.18 21.37 2.22
CA LYS A 160 9.83 20.64 3.45
C LYS A 160 9.83 21.55 4.67
N PHE A 161 10.81 22.45 4.80
CA PHE A 161 10.81 23.45 5.87
C PHE A 161 9.60 24.38 5.79
N VAL A 162 9.24 24.82 4.59
CA VAL A 162 8.03 25.64 4.36
C VAL A 162 6.78 24.89 4.84
N ALA A 163 6.61 23.62 4.44
CA ALA A 163 5.47 22.82 4.87
C ALA A 163 5.45 22.62 6.40
N ILE A 164 6.58 22.31 7.00
CA ILE A 164 6.70 22.06 8.46
C ILE A 164 6.38 23.33 9.24
N LYS A 165 6.95 24.48 8.86
CA LYS A 165 6.65 25.77 9.45
C LYS A 165 5.14 26.08 9.37
N TYR A 166 4.55 25.88 8.18
CA TYR A 166 3.12 26.11 8.01
C TYR A 166 2.28 25.22 8.92
N THR A 167 2.54 23.91 8.93
CA THR A 167 1.75 22.97 9.75
C THR A 167 1.89 23.25 11.23
N ARG A 168 3.11 23.58 11.72
CA ARG A 168 3.36 23.94 13.12
C ARG A 168 2.62 25.21 13.55
N THR A 169 2.58 26.21 12.67
CA THR A 169 1.92 27.50 12.99
C THR A 169 0.40 27.47 12.80
N HIS A 170 -0.15 26.41 12.21
CA HIS A 170 -1.59 26.22 11.98
C HIS A 170 -2.15 25.00 12.72
N ASP A 171 -1.41 24.42 13.67
CA ASP A 171 -1.81 23.26 14.47
C ASP A 171 -2.26 22.04 13.64
N ILE A 172 -1.63 21.82 12.46
CA ILE A 172 -1.91 20.66 11.62
C ILE A 172 -1.02 19.49 12.07
N PRO A 173 -1.58 18.31 12.42
CA PRO A 173 -0.81 17.13 12.78
C PRO A 173 0.23 16.79 11.72
N THR A 174 1.49 16.65 12.14
CA THR A 174 2.61 16.44 11.21
C THR A 174 3.50 15.29 11.68
N PHE A 175 3.85 14.40 10.77
CA PHE A 175 4.75 13.28 11.02
C PHE A 175 5.86 13.22 9.97
N GLY A 176 7.11 13.06 10.43
CA GLY A 176 8.28 12.99 9.55
C GLY A 176 8.95 11.63 9.55
N ILE A 177 9.31 11.12 8.36
CA ILE A 177 10.03 9.86 8.19
C ILE A 177 11.46 10.15 7.74
N CYS A 178 12.48 9.60 8.47
CA CYS A 178 13.90 9.71 8.13
C CYS A 178 14.32 11.17 7.91
N LEU A 179 14.64 11.57 6.68
CA LEU A 179 14.94 12.98 6.35
C LEU A 179 13.81 13.94 6.77
N GLY A 180 12.55 13.51 6.67
CA GLY A 180 11.41 14.31 7.11
C GLY A 180 11.43 14.59 8.61
N MET A 181 11.75 13.60 9.43
CA MET A 181 11.93 13.77 10.87
C MET A 181 13.09 14.75 11.17
N GLN A 182 14.22 14.61 10.46
CA GLN A 182 15.35 15.53 10.60
C GLN A 182 14.97 16.97 10.25
N CYS A 183 14.20 17.15 9.16
CA CYS A 183 13.71 18.47 8.77
C CYS A 183 12.78 19.08 9.83
N ILE A 184 11.91 18.28 10.47
CA ILE A 184 11.05 18.74 11.56
C ILE A 184 11.90 19.23 12.73
N ALA A 185 12.90 18.44 13.16
CA ALA A 185 13.76 18.82 14.26
C ALA A 185 14.55 20.11 13.96
N ILE A 186 15.06 20.26 12.75
CA ILE A 186 15.81 21.46 12.32
C ILE A 186 14.89 22.68 12.26
N GLU A 187 13.69 22.55 11.69
CA GLU A 187 12.76 23.69 11.60
C GLU A 187 12.30 24.16 12.97
N PHE A 188 12.03 23.23 13.88
CA PHE A 188 11.63 23.55 15.25
C PHE A 188 12.73 24.27 16.06
N ALA A 189 14.00 23.98 15.75
CA ALA A 189 15.15 24.60 16.44
C ALA A 189 15.57 25.95 15.87
N ARG A 190 14.98 26.43 14.78
CA ARG A 190 15.24 27.72 14.14
C ARG A 190 14.40 28.82 14.77
#